data_983f6fcaa1cf156c5a7b7b602aace235
#
_entry.id   983f6fcaa1cf156c5a7b7b602aace235
#
_cell.length_a   1.000
_cell.length_b   1.000
_cell.length_c   1.000
_cell.angle_alpha   90.00
_cell.angle_beta   90.00
_cell.angle_gamma   90.00
#
_symmetry.space_group_name_H-M   'P 1'
#
loop_
_entity.id
_entity.type
_entity.pdbx_description
1 polymer ?
#
loop_
_entity_poly.entity_id
_entity_poly.type
_entity_poly.pdbx_seq_one_letter_code
_entity_poly.pdbx_strand_id
1 'polypeptide(L)'
;MTQDSRIEQVFALQRATRTVRKSEGARTRIARLKDLRDAIHSRIDAIEAALHADLRRAPNGGKEGEIPAVLGEIDLAIGQLEQWMAPQPVPTSERFQGNQTFIQYEPRGVVLLLGAWNFPFALALSPLVPIVAAGNSAMVKPNELSPATSKVVAEIIQAAFDEQDVAVFEGGVEVAEALQQQPFDHVFFTGSPNVGKMVMAAAARHLSSVTLELGGKCPAIVASGYDLVDAAGKVVGARFNNAGQLCLSVDHAWVPSAVIEPFCQIVGAVIEKMFFVDGQLQLERLPRMINERNFDRVKGYIDEAVARGARIVLGGQCDRETLTIYPTVLVDVPLDARIMREEIFGPVLPVLAYDDLEQVTEQVDANGKPLAMYIFSDQQAFIDEVLLKTSSGGVTVNHVFMHYLEPNLPFGGVNGSGMGRYHGHAGFIELSNSRSTFIQGGTVTN
;
A
#
# COMPACT_ATOMS: atom_id res chain seq x y z
N MET A 1 12.45 29.24 -15.15
CA MET A 1 11.61 29.16 -13.95
C MET A 1 12.27 28.15 -13.05
N THR A 2 12.51 28.44 -11.77
CA THR A 2 13.01 27.48 -10.81
C THR A 2 11.91 26.49 -10.45
N GLN A 3 12.24 25.32 -9.95
CA GLN A 3 11.27 24.30 -9.55
C GLN A 3 10.37 24.82 -8.42
N ASP A 4 10.92 25.54 -7.47
CA ASP A 4 10.15 26.15 -6.36
C ASP A 4 9.10 27.14 -6.89
N SER A 5 9.47 28.01 -7.85
CA SER A 5 8.52 28.95 -8.43
C SER A 5 7.40 28.24 -9.23
N ARG A 6 7.68 27.09 -9.84
CA ARG A 6 6.63 26.27 -10.49
C ARG A 6 5.69 25.63 -9.46
N ILE A 7 6.22 25.12 -8.33
CA ILE A 7 5.42 24.56 -7.23
C ILE A 7 4.44 25.63 -6.72
N GLU A 8 4.91 26.83 -6.41
CA GLU A 8 4.07 27.93 -5.93
C GLU A 8 3.00 28.34 -6.93
N GLN A 9 3.34 28.45 -8.22
CA GLN A 9 2.40 28.82 -9.28
C GLN A 9 1.30 27.78 -9.47
N VAL A 10 1.65 26.50 -9.56
CA VAL A 10 0.69 25.42 -9.73
C VAL A 10 -0.21 25.31 -8.50
N PHE A 11 0.36 25.41 -7.30
CA PHE A 11 -0.43 25.41 -6.07
C PHE A 11 -1.44 26.57 -6.03
N ALA A 12 -1.01 27.78 -6.38
CA ALA A 12 -1.90 28.95 -6.48
C ALA A 12 -3.00 28.76 -7.51
N LEU A 13 -2.67 28.19 -8.68
CA LEU A 13 -3.63 27.86 -9.75
C LEU A 13 -4.70 26.88 -9.25
N GLN A 14 -4.28 25.78 -8.61
CA GLN A 14 -5.20 24.77 -8.07
C GLN A 14 -6.07 25.32 -6.93
N ARG A 15 -5.52 26.18 -6.07
CA ARG A 15 -6.32 26.87 -5.04
C ARG A 15 -7.37 27.81 -5.62
N ALA A 16 -7.06 28.49 -6.70
CA ALA A 16 -8.02 29.41 -7.35
C ALA A 16 -9.22 28.67 -7.96
N THR A 17 -9.04 27.42 -8.40
CA THR A 17 -10.11 26.63 -9.03
C THR A 17 -10.97 25.84 -8.04
N ARG A 18 -10.65 25.80 -6.73
CA ARG A 18 -11.31 24.96 -5.72
C ARG A 18 -12.84 25.12 -5.67
N THR A 19 -13.38 26.34 -5.84
CA THR A 19 -14.83 26.59 -5.82
C THR A 19 -15.50 25.98 -7.04
N VAL A 20 -14.87 26.09 -8.21
CA VAL A 20 -15.34 25.44 -9.44
C VAL A 20 -15.37 23.93 -9.26
N ARG A 21 -14.30 23.36 -8.72
CA ARG A 21 -14.19 21.92 -8.42
C ARG A 21 -15.32 21.43 -7.51
N LYS A 22 -15.60 22.17 -6.46
CA LYS A 22 -16.69 21.84 -5.53
C LYS A 22 -18.05 21.79 -6.20
N SER A 23 -18.29 22.62 -7.22
CA SER A 23 -19.57 22.68 -7.96
C SER A 23 -19.69 21.63 -9.08
N GLU A 24 -18.61 20.89 -9.40
CA GLU A 24 -18.62 19.88 -10.45
C GLU A 24 -19.44 18.65 -10.07
N GLY A 25 -20.34 18.25 -10.98
CA GLY A 25 -21.11 17.02 -10.85
C GLY A 25 -20.31 15.77 -11.21
N ALA A 26 -20.90 14.60 -10.97
CA ALA A 26 -20.28 13.30 -11.22
C ALA A 26 -19.81 13.14 -12.68
N ARG A 27 -20.58 13.60 -13.66
CA ARG A 27 -20.23 13.50 -15.09
C ARG A 27 -18.86 14.07 -15.41
N THR A 28 -18.51 15.25 -14.86
CA THR A 28 -17.21 15.90 -15.10
C THR A 28 -16.07 15.12 -14.49
N ARG A 29 -16.24 14.62 -13.25
CA ARG A 29 -15.23 13.81 -12.57
C ARG A 29 -15.03 12.46 -13.24
N ILE A 30 -16.13 11.81 -13.70
CA ILE A 30 -16.10 10.58 -14.49
C ILE A 30 -15.35 10.78 -15.81
N ALA A 31 -15.52 11.92 -16.49
CA ALA A 31 -14.78 12.21 -17.72
C ALA A 31 -13.27 12.21 -17.46
N ARG A 32 -12.79 12.89 -16.41
CA ARG A 32 -11.37 12.90 -16.04
C ARG A 32 -10.83 11.50 -15.71
N LEU A 33 -11.63 10.68 -15.01
CA LEU A 33 -11.24 9.29 -14.72
C LEU A 33 -11.14 8.46 -16.01
N LYS A 34 -12.00 8.71 -17.00
CA LYS A 34 -11.91 8.08 -18.33
C LYS A 34 -10.67 8.53 -19.09
N ASP A 35 -10.34 9.82 -19.05
CA ASP A 35 -9.14 10.35 -19.68
C ASP A 35 -7.87 9.72 -19.06
N LEU A 36 -7.84 9.55 -17.72
CA LEU A 36 -6.76 8.82 -17.05
C LEU A 36 -6.69 7.36 -17.50
N ARG A 37 -7.82 6.66 -17.57
CA ARG A 37 -7.90 5.27 -18.04
C ARG A 37 -7.35 5.13 -19.46
N ASP A 38 -7.78 6.00 -20.37
CA ASP A 38 -7.37 5.97 -21.76
C ASP A 38 -5.88 6.31 -21.93
N ALA A 39 -5.35 7.24 -21.13
CA ALA A 39 -3.93 7.54 -21.07
C ALA A 39 -3.10 6.35 -20.58
N ILE A 40 -3.57 5.58 -19.60
CA ILE A 40 -2.95 4.33 -19.14
C ILE A 40 -2.96 3.29 -20.26
N HIS A 41 -4.12 3.02 -20.87
CA HIS A 41 -4.25 2.04 -21.95
C HIS A 41 -3.31 2.32 -23.13
N SER A 42 -3.09 3.60 -23.46
CA SER A 42 -2.19 3.98 -24.54
C SER A 42 -0.71 3.77 -24.26
N ARG A 43 -0.33 3.43 -23.00
CA ARG A 43 1.08 3.32 -22.54
C ARG A 43 1.43 2.00 -21.85
N ILE A 44 0.61 0.97 -22.01
CA ILE A 44 0.81 -0.34 -21.32
C ILE A 44 2.23 -0.89 -21.53
N ASP A 45 2.73 -0.87 -22.76
CA ASP A 45 4.07 -1.40 -23.06
C ASP A 45 5.19 -0.52 -22.48
N ALA A 46 4.98 0.81 -22.39
CA ALA A 46 5.94 1.71 -21.75
C ALA A 46 5.99 1.50 -20.24
N ILE A 47 4.82 1.23 -19.60
CA ILE A 47 4.73 0.88 -18.18
C ILE A 47 5.51 -0.41 -17.90
N GLU A 48 5.30 -1.46 -18.70
CA GLU A 48 6.03 -2.73 -18.58
C GLU A 48 7.55 -2.55 -18.68
N ALA A 49 7.99 -1.82 -19.70
CA ALA A 49 9.41 -1.53 -19.91
C ALA A 49 10.01 -0.75 -18.72
N ALA A 50 9.28 0.22 -18.17
CA ALA A 50 9.72 1.03 -17.05
C ALA A 50 9.83 0.21 -15.75
N LEU A 51 8.83 -0.62 -15.44
CA LEU A 51 8.86 -1.52 -14.28
C LEU A 51 9.99 -2.54 -14.36
N HIS A 52 10.29 -3.03 -15.57
CA HIS A 52 11.45 -3.89 -15.78
C HIS A 52 12.77 -3.14 -15.57
N ALA A 53 12.89 -1.93 -16.10
CA ALA A 53 14.09 -1.11 -15.95
C ALA A 53 14.39 -0.76 -14.48
N ASP A 54 13.38 -0.39 -13.71
CA ASP A 54 13.55 0.02 -12.32
C ASP A 54 13.76 -1.18 -11.37
N LEU A 55 12.94 -2.22 -11.48
CA LEU A 55 12.86 -3.31 -10.50
C LEU A 55 13.22 -4.69 -11.07
N ARG A 56 13.53 -4.82 -12.35
CA ARG A 56 13.68 -6.10 -13.05
C ARG A 56 12.40 -6.97 -12.89
N ARG A 57 11.20 -6.33 -12.99
CA ARG A 57 9.95 -7.08 -13.01
C ARG A 57 9.92 -8.03 -14.20
N ALA A 58 9.36 -9.21 -13.99
CA ALA A 58 9.16 -10.19 -15.07
C ALA A 58 8.31 -9.59 -16.22
N PRO A 59 8.48 -10.05 -17.45
CA PRO A 59 7.57 -9.72 -18.55
C PRO A 59 6.11 -9.95 -18.15
N ASN A 60 5.23 -9.00 -18.46
CA ASN A 60 3.83 -8.92 -18.04
C ASN A 60 3.60 -8.68 -16.54
N GLY A 61 4.63 -8.43 -15.74
CA GLY A 61 4.47 -8.18 -14.31
C GLY A 61 3.60 -6.97 -13.97
N GLY A 62 3.61 -5.94 -14.82
CA GLY A 62 2.69 -4.80 -14.73
C GLY A 62 1.27 -5.15 -15.17
N LYS A 63 1.13 -5.90 -16.29
CA LYS A 63 -0.18 -6.36 -16.84
C LYS A 63 -0.91 -7.30 -15.89
N GLU A 64 -0.18 -8.07 -15.07
CA GLU A 64 -0.73 -9.02 -14.11
C GLU A 64 -0.87 -8.43 -12.70
N GLY A 65 -0.30 -7.25 -12.43
CA GLY A 65 -0.25 -6.64 -11.11
C GLY A 65 -0.72 -5.20 -11.06
N GLU A 66 0.18 -4.25 -11.30
CA GLU A 66 -0.06 -2.82 -11.03
C GLU A 66 -1.12 -2.19 -11.96
N ILE A 67 -1.11 -2.54 -13.24
CA ILE A 67 -2.05 -1.96 -14.22
C ILE A 67 -3.50 -2.34 -13.90
N PRO A 68 -3.86 -3.63 -13.72
CA PRO A 68 -5.21 -4.02 -13.35
C PRO A 68 -5.67 -3.42 -12.02
N ALA A 69 -4.79 -3.25 -11.04
CA ALA A 69 -5.13 -2.63 -9.76
C ALA A 69 -5.59 -1.18 -9.94
N VAL A 70 -4.87 -0.38 -10.73
CA VAL A 70 -5.26 1.02 -11.02
C VAL A 70 -6.53 1.08 -11.88
N LEU A 71 -6.61 0.27 -12.91
CA LEU A 71 -7.78 0.25 -13.80
C LEU A 71 -9.04 -0.20 -13.06
N GLY A 72 -8.93 -1.18 -12.16
CA GLY A 72 -10.04 -1.62 -11.31
C GLY A 72 -10.58 -0.53 -10.41
N GLU A 73 -9.71 0.25 -9.78
CA GLU A 73 -10.11 1.44 -8.99
C GLU A 73 -10.82 2.49 -9.85
N ILE A 74 -10.30 2.75 -11.06
CA ILE A 74 -10.92 3.71 -11.98
C ILE A 74 -12.31 3.22 -12.40
N ASP A 75 -12.46 1.98 -12.81
CA ASP A 75 -13.72 1.42 -13.30
C ASP A 75 -14.76 1.35 -12.17
N LEU A 76 -14.35 0.99 -10.94
CA LEU A 76 -15.21 1.04 -9.77
C LEU A 76 -15.71 2.47 -9.50
N ALA A 77 -14.80 3.46 -9.49
CA ALA A 77 -15.16 4.84 -9.26
C ALA A 77 -16.12 5.35 -10.36
N ILE A 78 -15.84 5.08 -11.64
CA ILE A 78 -16.72 5.46 -12.75
C ILE A 78 -18.12 4.87 -12.57
N GLY A 79 -18.21 3.61 -12.13
CA GLY A 79 -19.49 2.91 -11.98
C GLY A 79 -20.31 3.36 -10.76
N GLN A 80 -19.67 3.90 -9.73
CA GLN A 80 -20.32 4.15 -8.44
C GLN A 80 -20.38 5.64 -8.05
N LEU A 81 -19.68 6.54 -8.76
CA LEU A 81 -19.45 7.92 -8.32
C LEU A 81 -20.75 8.72 -8.12
N GLU A 82 -21.75 8.53 -8.96
CA GLU A 82 -23.04 9.21 -8.79
C GLU A 82 -23.70 8.86 -7.45
N GLN A 83 -23.62 7.59 -7.06
CA GLN A 83 -24.13 7.11 -5.76
C GLN A 83 -23.28 7.64 -4.60
N TRP A 84 -21.94 7.65 -4.74
CA TRP A 84 -21.06 8.14 -3.69
C TRP A 84 -21.23 9.64 -3.41
N MET A 85 -21.51 10.42 -4.44
CA MET A 85 -21.72 11.87 -4.33
C MET A 85 -23.12 12.24 -3.82
N ALA A 86 -24.08 11.32 -3.84
CA ALA A 86 -25.43 11.59 -3.36
C ALA A 86 -25.42 11.90 -1.85
N PRO A 87 -26.21 12.88 -1.39
CA PRO A 87 -26.40 13.11 0.04
C PRO A 87 -26.83 11.83 0.74
N GLN A 88 -26.16 11.45 1.82
CA GLN A 88 -26.48 10.25 2.60
C GLN A 88 -27.42 10.61 3.75
N PRO A 89 -28.72 10.22 3.70
CA PRO A 89 -29.64 10.44 4.79
C PRO A 89 -29.16 9.76 6.07
N VAL A 90 -29.26 10.48 7.19
CA VAL A 90 -28.95 9.95 8.52
C VAL A 90 -30.24 9.92 9.33
N PRO A 91 -30.55 8.84 10.08
CA PRO A 91 -31.74 8.80 10.93
C PRO A 91 -31.76 9.97 11.94
N THR A 92 -32.83 10.72 11.95
CA THR A 92 -33.04 11.81 12.90
C THR A 92 -33.50 11.23 14.26
N SER A 93 -32.87 11.63 15.35
CA SER A 93 -33.28 11.20 16.67
C SER A 93 -34.69 11.71 17.03
N GLU A 94 -35.37 11.04 17.96
CA GLU A 94 -36.74 11.35 18.35
C GLU A 94 -36.97 12.82 18.70
N ARG A 95 -36.03 13.44 19.42
CA ARG A 95 -36.03 14.88 19.79
C ARG A 95 -36.14 15.81 18.59
N PHE A 96 -35.65 15.39 17.42
CA PHE A 96 -35.53 16.21 16.20
C PHE A 96 -36.40 15.67 15.04
N GLN A 97 -37.40 14.85 15.33
CA GLN A 97 -38.35 14.38 14.31
C GLN A 97 -38.99 15.53 13.55
N GLY A 98 -39.23 15.34 12.25
CA GLY A 98 -39.75 16.37 11.35
C GLY A 98 -38.70 17.26 10.73
N ASN A 99 -37.40 17.02 11.01
CA ASN A 99 -36.29 17.69 10.38
C ASN A 99 -35.55 16.73 9.43
N GLN A 100 -34.69 17.27 8.54
CA GLN A 100 -33.87 16.48 7.65
C GLN A 100 -32.42 16.50 8.10
N THR A 101 -31.79 15.34 8.11
CA THR A 101 -30.37 15.18 8.45
C THR A 101 -29.70 14.31 7.40
N PHE A 102 -28.55 14.79 6.90
CA PHE A 102 -27.76 14.04 5.92
C PHE A 102 -26.29 14.42 5.99
N ILE A 103 -25.44 13.56 5.46
CA ILE A 103 -24.03 13.83 5.21
C ILE A 103 -23.87 14.13 3.73
N GLN A 104 -23.16 15.20 3.42
CA GLN A 104 -22.76 15.55 2.06
C GLN A 104 -21.25 15.50 1.96
N TYR A 105 -20.73 14.74 0.99
CA TYR A 105 -19.32 14.67 0.71
C TYR A 105 -18.91 15.79 -0.24
N GLU A 106 -17.91 16.56 0.15
CA GLU A 106 -17.36 17.66 -0.65
C GLU A 106 -15.84 17.56 -0.75
N PRO A 107 -15.19 18.08 -1.83
CA PRO A 107 -13.73 18.05 -1.93
C PRO A 107 -13.07 18.68 -0.71
N ARG A 108 -11.93 18.10 -0.27
CA ARG A 108 -11.05 18.75 0.72
C ARG A 108 -10.40 20.00 0.12
N GLY A 109 -9.90 19.92 -1.14
CA GLY A 109 -9.25 21.02 -1.83
C GLY A 109 -8.06 20.59 -2.67
N VAL A 110 -6.86 21.02 -2.34
CA VAL A 110 -5.61 20.65 -3.01
C VAL A 110 -4.90 19.56 -2.21
N VAL A 111 -4.61 18.43 -2.83
CA VAL A 111 -3.98 17.25 -2.21
C VAL A 111 -2.55 17.10 -2.70
N LEU A 112 -1.60 16.89 -1.79
CA LEU A 112 -0.27 16.40 -2.11
C LEU A 112 -0.26 14.88 -2.06
N LEU A 113 0.16 14.24 -3.15
CA LEU A 113 0.33 12.78 -3.24
C LEU A 113 1.81 12.44 -3.42
N LEU A 114 2.38 11.76 -2.42
CA LEU A 114 3.77 11.29 -2.42
C LEU A 114 3.79 9.77 -2.62
N GLY A 115 4.20 9.32 -3.81
CA GLY A 115 4.23 7.90 -4.20
C GLY A 115 5.44 7.15 -3.66
N ALA A 116 5.34 5.82 -3.57
CA ALA A 116 6.42 4.93 -3.16
C ALA A 116 7.06 4.23 -4.38
N TRP A 117 8.24 3.65 -4.17
CA TRP A 117 9.08 3.08 -5.24
C TRP A 117 8.83 1.59 -5.52
N ASN A 118 8.20 0.87 -4.61
CA ASN A 118 8.11 -0.60 -4.69
C ASN A 118 7.00 -1.09 -5.63
N PHE A 119 5.93 -0.35 -5.79
CA PHE A 119 4.89 -0.48 -6.81
C PHE A 119 4.65 0.90 -7.41
N PRO A 120 5.65 1.44 -8.14
CA PRO A 120 5.74 2.87 -8.42
C PRO A 120 4.63 3.40 -9.32
N PHE A 121 4.08 2.56 -10.20
CA PHE A 121 2.94 2.92 -11.03
C PHE A 121 1.64 2.92 -10.21
N ALA A 122 1.35 1.84 -9.50
CA ALA A 122 0.11 1.71 -8.73
C ALA A 122 0.06 2.69 -7.56
N LEU A 123 1.15 2.85 -6.80
CA LEU A 123 1.17 3.73 -5.62
C LEU A 123 1.24 5.24 -5.96
N ALA A 124 1.45 5.59 -7.22
CA ALA A 124 1.26 6.95 -7.70
C ALA A 124 -0.14 7.20 -8.26
N LEU A 125 -0.81 6.19 -8.85
CA LEU A 125 -2.07 6.39 -9.56
C LEU A 125 -3.30 5.83 -8.84
N SER A 126 -3.21 4.72 -8.07
CA SER A 126 -4.37 4.23 -7.31
C SER A 126 -4.90 5.25 -6.29
N PRO A 127 -4.06 5.93 -5.48
CA PRO A 127 -4.55 6.99 -4.60
C PRO A 127 -5.06 8.24 -5.36
N LEU A 128 -4.56 8.49 -6.58
CA LEU A 128 -5.04 9.59 -7.41
C LEU A 128 -6.49 9.40 -7.82
N VAL A 129 -6.95 8.15 -7.99
CA VAL A 129 -8.34 7.86 -8.38
C VAL A 129 -9.36 8.43 -7.38
N PRO A 130 -9.32 8.10 -6.07
CA PRO A 130 -10.25 8.69 -5.10
C PRO A 130 -10.03 10.20 -4.90
N ILE A 131 -8.81 10.72 -5.09
CA ILE A 131 -8.56 12.18 -5.05
C ILE A 131 -9.38 12.88 -6.13
N VAL A 132 -9.33 12.40 -7.37
CA VAL A 132 -10.09 12.95 -8.50
C VAL A 132 -11.59 12.70 -8.35
N ALA A 133 -11.99 11.50 -7.92
CA ALA A 133 -13.38 11.13 -7.68
C ALA A 133 -14.03 12.04 -6.63
N ALA A 134 -13.34 12.37 -5.55
CA ALA A 134 -13.82 13.30 -4.52
C ALA A 134 -13.87 14.77 -5.02
N GLY A 135 -13.27 15.08 -6.18
CA GLY A 135 -13.27 16.42 -6.79
C GLY A 135 -12.12 17.31 -6.31
N ASN A 136 -11.06 16.74 -5.75
CA ASN A 136 -9.87 17.49 -5.39
C ASN A 136 -8.99 17.79 -6.61
N SER A 137 -8.13 18.80 -6.50
CA SER A 137 -6.93 18.92 -7.31
C SER A 137 -5.78 18.20 -6.66
N ALA A 138 -4.76 17.79 -7.42
CA ALA A 138 -3.61 17.07 -6.88
C ALA A 138 -2.27 17.60 -7.42
N MET A 139 -1.26 17.59 -6.54
CA MET A 139 0.15 17.67 -6.92
C MET A 139 0.79 16.31 -6.59
N VAL A 140 1.23 15.60 -7.62
CA VAL A 140 1.74 14.23 -7.51
C VAL A 140 3.25 14.25 -7.61
N LYS A 141 3.92 13.63 -6.65
CA LYS A 141 5.36 13.35 -6.73
C LYS A 141 5.60 11.84 -6.76
N PRO A 142 5.87 11.25 -7.94
CA PRO A 142 6.35 9.89 -8.04
C PRO A 142 7.70 9.72 -7.33
N ASN A 143 8.14 8.49 -7.11
CA ASN A 143 9.35 8.24 -6.34
C ASN A 143 10.62 8.26 -7.20
N GLU A 144 11.63 8.97 -6.76
CA GLU A 144 12.94 9.12 -7.45
C GLU A 144 13.74 7.82 -7.55
N LEU A 145 13.46 6.83 -6.71
CA LEU A 145 14.14 5.52 -6.78
C LEU A 145 13.64 4.66 -7.96
N SER A 146 12.52 5.05 -8.57
CA SER A 146 11.96 4.38 -9.75
C SER A 146 11.84 5.37 -10.91
N PRO A 147 12.95 5.87 -11.44
CA PRO A 147 12.95 7.00 -12.37
C PRO A 147 12.28 6.70 -13.71
N ALA A 148 12.41 5.48 -14.23
CA ALA A 148 11.76 5.10 -15.49
C ALA A 148 10.23 5.10 -15.35
N THR A 149 9.72 4.52 -14.28
CA THR A 149 8.27 4.49 -14.01
C THR A 149 7.76 5.90 -13.66
N SER A 150 8.52 6.69 -12.90
CA SER A 150 8.16 8.08 -12.58
C SER A 150 7.95 8.92 -13.85
N LYS A 151 8.80 8.74 -14.85
CA LYS A 151 8.67 9.41 -16.15
C LYS A 151 7.39 8.99 -16.88
N VAL A 152 7.07 7.69 -16.92
CA VAL A 152 5.85 7.20 -17.57
C VAL A 152 4.61 7.69 -16.82
N VAL A 153 4.62 7.70 -15.49
CA VAL A 153 3.55 8.29 -14.67
C VAL A 153 3.36 9.77 -14.98
N ALA A 154 4.47 10.53 -15.12
CA ALA A 154 4.39 11.94 -15.48
C ALA A 154 3.77 12.14 -16.87
N GLU A 155 4.15 11.36 -17.87
CA GLU A 155 3.57 11.41 -19.21
C GLU A 155 2.06 11.04 -19.22
N ILE A 156 1.64 10.09 -18.39
CA ILE A 156 0.23 9.71 -18.24
C ILE A 156 -0.58 10.87 -17.63
N ILE A 157 -0.08 11.44 -16.53
CA ILE A 157 -0.76 12.56 -15.86
C ILE A 157 -0.88 13.76 -16.78
N GLN A 158 0.19 14.13 -17.49
CA GLN A 158 0.20 15.25 -18.43
C GLN A 158 -0.73 15.03 -19.65
N ALA A 159 -0.95 13.78 -20.05
CA ALA A 159 -1.86 13.44 -21.13
C ALA A 159 -3.34 13.46 -20.69
N ALA A 160 -3.60 13.14 -19.42
CA ALA A 160 -4.96 13.00 -18.90
C ALA A 160 -5.52 14.27 -18.26
N PHE A 161 -4.65 15.20 -17.79
CA PHE A 161 -5.08 16.33 -16.96
C PHE A 161 -4.38 17.64 -17.33
N ASP A 162 -5.10 18.74 -17.20
CA ASP A 162 -4.49 20.06 -17.08
C ASP A 162 -3.83 20.25 -15.69
N GLU A 163 -2.80 21.08 -15.58
CA GLU A 163 -2.08 21.32 -14.30
C GLU A 163 -2.97 21.91 -13.20
N GLN A 164 -4.05 22.59 -13.56
CA GLN A 164 -5.06 23.05 -12.60
C GLN A 164 -5.84 21.90 -11.95
N ASP A 165 -5.84 20.72 -12.55
CA ASP A 165 -6.52 19.53 -12.06
C ASP A 165 -5.54 18.61 -11.35
N VAL A 166 -4.54 18.13 -12.07
CA VAL A 166 -3.49 17.29 -11.55
C VAL A 166 -2.15 17.69 -12.17
N ALA A 167 -1.19 18.03 -11.34
CA ALA A 167 0.17 18.34 -11.76
C ALA A 167 1.16 17.30 -11.20
N VAL A 168 2.23 17.01 -11.96
CA VAL A 168 3.27 16.08 -11.55
C VAL A 168 4.60 16.80 -11.38
N PHE A 169 5.34 16.40 -10.33
CA PHE A 169 6.65 16.92 -9.98
C PHE A 169 7.62 15.78 -9.77
N GLU A 170 8.55 15.60 -10.72
CA GLU A 170 9.65 14.66 -10.61
C GLU A 170 10.81 15.30 -9.83
N GLY A 171 11.62 14.50 -9.18
CA GLY A 171 12.81 14.91 -8.45
C GLY A 171 13.01 14.17 -7.14
N GLY A 172 14.04 14.51 -6.41
CA GLY A 172 14.47 13.86 -5.19
C GLY A 172 13.74 14.35 -3.93
N VAL A 173 14.40 14.15 -2.80
CA VAL A 173 13.90 14.54 -1.48
C VAL A 173 13.67 16.05 -1.39
N GLU A 174 14.54 16.84 -2.01
CA GLU A 174 14.45 18.30 -2.07
C GLU A 174 13.13 18.79 -2.68
N VAL A 175 12.61 18.09 -3.70
CA VAL A 175 11.31 18.40 -4.30
C VAL A 175 10.16 18.04 -3.35
N ALA A 176 10.26 16.89 -2.66
CA ALA A 176 9.26 16.51 -1.67
C ALA A 176 9.21 17.52 -0.50
N GLU A 177 10.35 18.02 -0.06
CA GLU A 177 10.46 19.03 0.99
C GLU A 177 9.89 20.38 0.54
N ALA A 178 10.20 20.82 -0.69
CA ALA A 178 9.66 22.06 -1.26
C ALA A 178 8.12 22.00 -1.43
N LEU A 179 7.58 20.88 -1.91
CA LEU A 179 6.13 20.65 -1.99
C LEU A 179 5.47 20.77 -0.61
N GLN A 180 6.05 20.16 0.44
CA GLN A 180 5.51 20.16 1.79
C GLN A 180 5.58 21.53 2.49
N GLN A 181 6.20 22.56 1.89
CA GLN A 181 6.09 23.94 2.37
C GLN A 181 4.74 24.58 2.01
N GLN A 182 4.03 24.05 1.01
CA GLN A 182 2.72 24.59 0.61
C GLN A 182 1.61 24.12 1.57
N PRO A 183 0.62 24.98 1.87
CA PRO A 183 -0.46 24.66 2.78
C PRO A 183 -1.55 23.82 2.08
N PHE A 184 -1.23 22.56 1.78
CA PHE A 184 -2.17 21.58 1.22
C PHE A 184 -3.34 21.34 2.19
N ASP A 185 -4.51 21.02 1.65
CA ASP A 185 -5.68 20.64 2.46
C ASP A 185 -5.56 19.21 2.97
N HIS A 186 -4.83 18.35 2.23
CA HIS A 186 -4.55 16.97 2.60
C HIS A 186 -3.22 16.48 2.03
N VAL A 187 -2.52 15.59 2.74
CA VAL A 187 -1.31 14.92 2.25
C VAL A 187 -1.51 13.41 2.29
N PHE A 188 -1.40 12.77 1.13
CA PHE A 188 -1.38 11.30 1.01
C PHE A 188 0.06 10.85 0.81
N PHE A 189 0.53 9.95 1.66
CA PHE A 189 1.90 9.45 1.64
C PHE A 189 1.92 7.93 1.78
N THR A 190 2.70 7.28 0.91
CA THR A 190 3.04 5.86 1.03
C THR A 190 4.55 5.71 1.19
N GLY A 191 4.98 5.00 2.24
CA GLY A 191 6.41 4.78 2.49
C GLY A 191 6.75 4.24 3.88
N SER A 192 7.97 4.52 4.36
CA SER A 192 8.40 4.02 5.67
C SER A 192 7.82 4.82 6.84
N PRO A 193 7.63 4.17 8.02
CA PRO A 193 7.16 4.86 9.22
C PRO A 193 7.99 6.09 9.63
N ASN A 194 9.31 6.04 9.41
CA ASN A 194 10.19 7.16 9.75
C ASN A 194 9.93 8.38 8.86
N VAL A 195 9.75 8.18 7.57
CA VAL A 195 9.40 9.26 6.63
C VAL A 195 7.96 9.73 6.88
N GLY A 196 7.03 8.82 7.18
CA GLY A 196 5.64 9.16 7.52
C GLY A 196 5.55 10.13 8.71
N LYS A 197 6.38 9.94 9.75
CA LYS A 197 6.48 10.88 10.87
C LYS A 197 6.94 12.29 10.44
N MET A 198 7.88 12.36 9.48
CA MET A 198 8.37 13.65 8.95
C MET A 198 7.28 14.34 8.13
N VAL A 199 6.57 13.59 7.29
CA VAL A 199 5.43 14.09 6.50
C VAL A 199 4.32 14.61 7.42
N MET A 200 3.96 13.86 8.45
CA MET A 200 2.97 14.27 9.45
C MET A 200 3.38 15.56 10.19
N ALA A 201 4.66 15.66 10.57
CA ALA A 201 5.18 16.87 11.21
C ALA A 201 5.17 18.09 10.28
N ALA A 202 5.43 17.90 8.98
CA ALA A 202 5.31 18.95 7.97
C ALA A 202 3.84 19.38 7.78
N ALA A 203 2.93 18.44 7.63
CA ALA A 203 1.49 18.67 7.49
C ALA A 203 0.90 19.43 8.71
N ALA A 204 1.37 19.13 9.92
CA ALA A 204 0.91 19.78 11.15
C ALA A 204 1.13 21.30 11.15
N ARG A 205 2.13 21.82 10.45
CA ARG A 205 2.39 23.28 10.33
C ARG A 205 1.24 24.04 9.66
N HIS A 206 0.47 23.35 8.82
CA HIS A 206 -0.62 23.90 8.04
C HIS A 206 -2.00 23.39 8.48
N LEU A 207 -2.05 22.54 9.51
CA LEU A 207 -3.26 21.79 9.90
C LEU A 207 -3.82 20.93 8.76
N SER A 208 -2.97 20.49 7.82
CA SER A 208 -3.33 19.58 6.78
C SER A 208 -3.69 18.21 7.37
N SER A 209 -4.78 17.59 6.92
CA SER A 209 -5.05 16.19 7.24
C SER A 209 -4.07 15.28 6.50
N VAL A 210 -3.87 14.06 6.99
CA VAL A 210 -2.94 13.09 6.37
C VAL A 210 -3.58 11.72 6.22
N THR A 211 -3.28 11.04 5.12
CA THR A 211 -3.40 9.59 4.97
C THR A 211 -2.01 9.03 4.81
N LEU A 212 -1.63 8.11 5.70
CA LEU A 212 -0.30 7.49 5.74
C LEU A 212 -0.45 5.99 5.53
N GLU A 213 0.10 5.50 4.43
CA GLU A 213 0.20 4.08 4.11
C GLU A 213 1.64 3.63 4.35
N LEU A 214 1.85 2.91 5.44
CA LEU A 214 3.16 2.50 5.89
C LEU A 214 3.31 0.98 5.76
N GLY A 215 4.06 0.34 6.62
CA GLY A 215 4.29 -1.10 6.56
C GLY A 215 4.15 -1.76 7.93
N GLY A 216 5.06 -2.64 8.22
CA GLY A 216 5.13 -3.31 9.51
C GLY A 216 5.57 -4.76 9.42
N LYS A 217 5.50 -5.46 10.54
CA LYS A 217 5.89 -6.87 10.69
C LYS A 217 4.68 -7.78 10.45
N CYS A 218 4.18 -7.87 9.22
CA CYS A 218 2.98 -8.64 8.86
C CYS A 218 3.18 -10.15 9.12
N PRO A 219 2.55 -10.76 10.13
CA PRO A 219 2.72 -12.16 10.44
C PRO A 219 1.81 -13.05 9.59
N ALA A 220 2.28 -14.27 9.30
CA ALA A 220 1.43 -15.41 8.96
C ALA A 220 1.40 -16.37 10.15
N ILE A 221 0.22 -16.75 10.62
CA ILE A 221 0.01 -17.62 11.78
C ILE A 221 -0.69 -18.88 11.30
N VAL A 222 -0.03 -20.02 11.38
CA VAL A 222 -0.55 -21.32 10.94
C VAL A 222 -1.00 -22.12 12.15
N ALA A 223 -2.28 -22.49 12.20
CA ALA A 223 -2.83 -23.31 13.27
C ALA A 223 -2.40 -24.78 13.17
N SER A 224 -2.42 -25.47 14.31
CA SER A 224 -2.21 -26.91 14.33
C SER A 224 -3.30 -27.63 13.51
N GLY A 225 -2.87 -28.56 12.64
CA GLY A 225 -3.76 -29.36 11.81
C GLY A 225 -4.19 -28.71 10.49
N TYR A 226 -3.81 -27.46 10.24
CA TYR A 226 -4.08 -26.83 8.93
C TYR A 226 -3.20 -27.45 7.81
N ASP A 227 -3.67 -27.41 6.57
CA ASP A 227 -2.91 -27.91 5.42
C ASP A 227 -1.62 -27.10 5.21
N LEU A 228 -0.48 -27.74 5.49
CA LEU A 228 0.84 -27.12 5.39
C LEU A 228 1.23 -26.78 3.93
N VAL A 229 0.72 -27.54 2.95
CA VAL A 229 1.03 -27.29 1.54
C VAL A 229 0.31 -26.02 1.07
N ASP A 230 -0.94 -25.87 1.44
CA ASP A 230 -1.73 -24.67 1.16
C ASP A 230 -1.12 -23.44 1.84
N ALA A 231 -0.83 -23.50 3.14
CA ALA A 231 -0.21 -22.40 3.88
C ALA A 231 1.16 -22.01 3.31
N ALA A 232 2.06 -22.99 3.09
CA ALA A 232 3.39 -22.73 2.57
C ALA A 232 3.37 -22.11 1.18
N GLY A 233 2.49 -22.59 0.29
CA GLY A 233 2.33 -22.03 -1.05
C GLY A 233 1.94 -20.55 -1.02
N LYS A 234 0.98 -20.19 -0.19
CA LYS A 234 0.50 -18.81 -0.01
C LYS A 234 1.52 -17.91 0.68
N VAL A 235 2.19 -18.41 1.72
CA VAL A 235 3.26 -17.71 2.44
C VAL A 235 4.43 -17.40 1.50
N VAL A 236 4.89 -18.37 0.71
CA VAL A 236 5.97 -18.18 -0.26
C VAL A 236 5.55 -17.18 -1.34
N GLY A 237 4.35 -17.33 -1.90
CA GLY A 237 3.80 -16.39 -2.89
C GLY A 237 3.75 -14.95 -2.38
N ALA A 238 3.31 -14.76 -1.13
CA ALA A 238 3.27 -13.43 -0.51
C ALA A 238 4.67 -12.90 -0.16
N ARG A 239 5.55 -13.76 0.38
CA ARG A 239 6.87 -13.32 0.83
C ARG A 239 7.80 -12.93 -0.29
N PHE A 240 7.82 -13.71 -1.37
CA PHE A 240 8.80 -13.52 -2.44
C PHE A 240 8.25 -12.73 -3.63
N ASN A 241 6.98 -12.33 -3.61
CA ASN A 241 6.45 -11.35 -4.56
C ASN A 241 7.27 -10.06 -4.46
N ASN A 242 7.64 -9.50 -5.60
CA ASN A 242 8.50 -8.32 -5.70
C ASN A 242 9.80 -8.41 -4.86
N ALA A 243 10.37 -9.61 -4.74
CA ALA A 243 11.51 -9.91 -3.85
C ALA A 243 11.25 -9.47 -2.39
N GLY A 244 10.02 -9.60 -1.90
CA GLY A 244 9.64 -9.21 -0.55
C GLY A 244 9.55 -7.70 -0.31
N GLN A 245 9.69 -6.89 -1.33
CA GLN A 245 9.60 -5.42 -1.26
C GLN A 245 8.13 -4.97 -1.35
N LEU A 246 7.31 -5.46 -0.44
CA LEU A 246 5.87 -5.25 -0.39
C LEU A 246 5.43 -5.04 1.06
N CYS A 247 4.69 -3.95 1.33
CA CYS A 247 4.17 -3.61 2.66
C CYS A 247 3.21 -4.66 3.24
N LEU A 248 2.53 -5.41 2.37
CA LEU A 248 1.64 -6.54 2.72
C LEU A 248 2.37 -7.89 2.71
N SER A 249 3.70 -7.92 2.48
CA SER A 249 4.44 -9.18 2.45
C SER A 249 4.28 -9.94 3.77
N VAL A 250 4.18 -11.27 3.71
CA VAL A 250 4.37 -12.07 4.92
C VAL A 250 5.79 -11.82 5.43
N ASP A 251 5.93 -11.02 6.47
CA ASP A 251 7.23 -10.63 6.99
C ASP A 251 7.91 -11.78 7.75
N HIS A 252 7.14 -12.59 8.48
CA HIS A 252 7.56 -13.81 9.15
C HIS A 252 6.38 -14.78 9.32
N ALA A 253 6.66 -16.05 9.49
CA ALA A 253 5.64 -17.08 9.67
C ALA A 253 5.79 -17.78 11.03
N TRP A 254 4.67 -17.93 11.76
CA TRP A 254 4.56 -18.71 12.97
C TRP A 254 3.92 -20.06 12.67
N VAL A 255 4.57 -21.15 13.07
CA VAL A 255 4.16 -22.52 12.78
C VAL A 255 4.28 -23.36 14.05
N PRO A 256 3.34 -24.29 14.36
CA PRO A 256 3.48 -25.16 15.52
C PRO A 256 4.81 -25.89 15.52
N SER A 257 5.48 -25.96 16.67
CA SER A 257 6.81 -26.56 16.81
C SER A 257 6.89 -27.98 16.24
N ALA A 258 5.82 -28.78 16.39
CA ALA A 258 5.76 -30.14 15.89
C ALA A 258 5.86 -30.28 14.36
N VAL A 259 5.60 -29.22 13.60
CA VAL A 259 5.53 -29.27 12.13
C VAL A 259 6.45 -28.25 11.43
N ILE A 260 7.37 -27.61 12.17
CA ILE A 260 8.28 -26.61 11.59
C ILE A 260 9.17 -27.19 10.51
N GLU A 261 9.77 -28.37 10.73
CA GLU A 261 10.65 -29.00 9.74
C GLU A 261 9.87 -29.42 8.47
N PRO A 262 8.72 -30.14 8.54
CA PRO A 262 7.90 -30.39 7.36
C PRO A 262 7.47 -29.10 6.63
N PHE A 263 7.09 -28.06 7.37
CA PHE A 263 6.72 -26.78 6.76
C PHE A 263 7.88 -26.15 5.99
N CYS A 264 9.07 -26.10 6.56
CA CYS A 264 10.27 -25.58 5.89
C CYS A 264 10.65 -26.40 4.65
N GLN A 265 10.49 -27.72 4.67
CA GLN A 265 10.71 -28.58 3.50
C GLN A 265 9.75 -28.22 2.35
N ILE A 266 8.47 -28.04 2.67
CA ILE A 266 7.46 -27.64 1.68
C ILE A 266 7.75 -26.23 1.14
N VAL A 267 8.07 -25.27 2.01
CA VAL A 267 8.48 -23.90 1.62
C VAL A 267 9.66 -23.96 0.66
N GLY A 268 10.69 -24.77 0.97
CA GLY A 268 11.85 -24.96 0.10
C GLY A 268 11.47 -25.51 -1.29
N ALA A 269 10.61 -26.53 -1.34
CA ALA A 269 10.13 -27.10 -2.60
C ALA A 269 9.32 -26.11 -3.43
N VAL A 270 8.50 -25.27 -2.81
CA VAL A 270 7.73 -24.21 -3.49
C VAL A 270 8.68 -23.15 -4.06
N ILE A 271 9.67 -22.70 -3.28
CA ILE A 271 10.68 -21.72 -3.73
C ILE A 271 11.47 -22.27 -4.92
N GLU A 272 11.92 -23.51 -4.84
CA GLU A 272 12.66 -24.18 -5.93
C GLU A 272 11.83 -24.20 -7.21
N LYS A 273 10.56 -24.61 -7.13
CA LYS A 273 9.64 -24.64 -8.27
C LYS A 273 9.38 -23.22 -8.86
N MET A 274 9.31 -22.21 -8.05
CA MET A 274 8.98 -20.84 -8.49
C MET A 274 10.16 -20.13 -9.14
N PHE A 275 11.35 -20.29 -8.57
CA PHE A 275 12.49 -19.43 -8.90
C PHE A 275 13.65 -20.15 -9.56
N PHE A 276 13.70 -21.48 -9.53
CA PHE A 276 14.84 -22.23 -10.03
C PHE A 276 14.46 -23.13 -11.23
N VAL A 277 15.42 -23.35 -12.13
CA VAL A 277 15.38 -24.33 -13.21
C VAL A 277 16.72 -25.06 -13.18
N ASP A 278 16.70 -26.38 -13.10
CA ASP A 278 17.89 -27.23 -13.00
C ASP A 278 18.88 -26.78 -11.91
N GLY A 279 18.34 -26.36 -10.74
CA GLY A 279 19.09 -25.88 -9.59
C GLY A 279 19.70 -24.48 -9.76
N GLN A 280 19.38 -23.76 -10.84
CA GLN A 280 19.86 -22.40 -11.09
C GLN A 280 18.74 -21.38 -10.92
N LEU A 281 19.01 -20.31 -10.15
CA LEU A 281 18.09 -19.20 -9.98
C LEU A 281 17.84 -18.49 -11.31
N GLN A 282 16.55 -18.32 -11.64
CA GLN A 282 16.11 -17.58 -12.82
C GLN A 282 15.94 -16.10 -12.45
N LEU A 283 16.91 -15.28 -12.80
CA LEU A 283 16.93 -13.86 -12.41
C LEU A 283 15.72 -13.08 -12.94
N GLU A 284 15.16 -13.50 -14.08
CA GLU A 284 13.97 -12.89 -14.66
C GLU A 284 12.69 -13.15 -13.84
N ARG A 285 12.71 -14.14 -12.93
CA ARG A 285 11.58 -14.46 -12.04
C ARG A 285 11.67 -13.75 -10.69
N LEU A 286 12.84 -13.20 -10.35
CA LEU A 286 13.07 -12.54 -9.07
C LEU A 286 13.45 -11.07 -9.31
N PRO A 287 12.61 -10.11 -8.94
CA PRO A 287 12.97 -8.70 -8.95
C PRO A 287 14.25 -8.42 -8.14
N ARG A 288 14.99 -7.39 -8.56
CA ARG A 288 16.18 -6.96 -7.81
C ARG A 288 15.80 -6.10 -6.62
N MET A 289 16.68 -5.99 -5.64
CA MET A 289 16.60 -4.94 -4.62
C MET A 289 16.72 -3.58 -5.31
N ILE A 290 15.93 -2.62 -4.89
CA ILE A 290 15.82 -1.32 -5.58
C ILE A 290 17.16 -0.58 -5.67
N ASN A 291 18.01 -0.69 -4.66
CA ASN A 291 19.33 -0.06 -4.63
C ASN A 291 20.29 -0.76 -3.66
N GLU A 292 21.56 -0.38 -3.68
CA GLU A 292 22.61 -0.93 -2.81
C GLU A 292 22.29 -0.76 -1.31
N ARG A 293 21.78 0.39 -0.90
CA ARG A 293 21.42 0.64 0.51
C ARG A 293 20.41 -0.37 1.04
N ASN A 294 19.37 -0.68 0.26
CA ASN A 294 18.36 -1.67 0.65
C ASN A 294 18.92 -3.10 0.58
N PHE A 295 19.78 -3.38 -0.41
CA PHE A 295 20.50 -4.65 -0.49
C PHE A 295 21.36 -4.87 0.77
N ASP A 296 22.21 -3.91 1.13
CA ASP A 296 23.10 -4.00 2.29
C ASP A 296 22.31 -4.12 3.60
N ARG A 297 21.17 -3.41 3.73
CA ARG A 297 20.30 -3.50 4.88
C ARG A 297 19.73 -4.91 5.06
N VAL A 298 19.20 -5.51 4.00
CA VAL A 298 18.60 -6.87 4.07
C VAL A 298 19.68 -7.94 4.27
N LYS A 299 20.82 -7.82 3.57
CA LYS A 299 21.98 -8.69 3.82
C LYS A 299 22.43 -8.59 5.27
N GLY A 300 22.50 -7.38 5.83
CA GLY A 300 22.86 -7.16 7.23
C GLY A 300 21.89 -7.81 8.23
N TYR A 301 20.61 -7.99 7.88
CA TYR A 301 19.66 -8.73 8.70
C TYR A 301 19.96 -10.23 8.71
N ILE A 302 20.32 -10.81 7.55
CA ILE A 302 20.73 -12.22 7.45
C ILE A 302 21.98 -12.44 8.28
N ASP A 303 23.02 -11.62 8.07
CA ASP A 303 24.31 -11.75 8.73
C ASP A 303 24.18 -11.65 10.25
N GLU A 304 23.40 -10.68 10.76
CA GLU A 304 23.18 -10.48 12.20
C GLU A 304 22.38 -11.61 12.81
N ALA A 305 21.31 -12.08 12.16
CA ALA A 305 20.52 -13.19 12.65
C ALA A 305 21.34 -14.47 12.75
N VAL A 306 22.15 -14.80 11.74
CA VAL A 306 23.04 -15.97 11.72
C VAL A 306 24.12 -15.85 12.79
N ALA A 307 24.75 -14.69 12.96
CA ALA A 307 25.73 -14.46 14.01
C ALA A 307 25.16 -14.63 15.43
N ARG A 308 23.82 -14.49 15.55
CA ARG A 308 23.09 -14.68 16.82
C ARG A 308 22.46 -16.07 16.98
N GLY A 309 22.72 -17.00 16.06
CA GLY A 309 22.31 -18.40 16.18
C GLY A 309 21.20 -18.85 15.26
N ALA A 310 20.64 -17.95 14.42
CA ALA A 310 19.70 -18.36 13.39
C ALA A 310 20.34 -19.31 12.37
N ARG A 311 19.57 -20.30 11.90
CA ARG A 311 19.99 -21.25 10.86
C ARG A 311 19.39 -20.88 9.52
N ILE A 312 20.21 -20.86 8.47
CA ILE A 312 19.74 -20.80 7.09
C ILE A 312 19.29 -22.21 6.67
N VAL A 313 18.01 -22.34 6.35
CA VAL A 313 17.43 -23.60 5.82
C VAL A 313 17.55 -23.64 4.30
N LEU A 314 17.39 -22.50 3.64
CA LEU A 314 17.48 -22.32 2.19
C LEU A 314 18.04 -20.96 1.86
N GLY A 315 18.80 -20.84 0.77
CA GLY A 315 19.27 -19.56 0.25
C GLY A 315 20.50 -19.03 0.99
N GLY A 316 20.48 -17.72 1.31
CA GLY A 316 21.61 -17.02 1.96
C GLY A 316 22.62 -16.43 0.98
N GLN A 317 22.56 -16.79 -0.30
CA GLN A 317 23.44 -16.22 -1.33
C GLN A 317 22.99 -14.80 -1.68
N CYS A 318 23.98 -13.93 -1.88
CA CYS A 318 23.77 -12.53 -2.25
C CYS A 318 24.73 -12.13 -3.35
N ASP A 319 24.20 -11.50 -4.40
CA ASP A 319 25.00 -10.92 -5.49
C ASP A 319 24.78 -9.40 -5.52
N ARG A 320 25.83 -8.64 -5.14
CA ARG A 320 25.75 -7.19 -5.04
C ARG A 320 25.76 -6.51 -6.41
N GLU A 321 26.42 -7.12 -7.43
CA GLU A 321 26.48 -6.52 -8.76
C GLU A 321 25.10 -6.47 -9.42
N THR A 322 24.32 -7.53 -9.25
CA THR A 322 22.97 -7.62 -9.77
C THR A 322 21.89 -7.15 -8.77
N LEU A 323 22.29 -6.72 -7.56
CA LEU A 323 21.40 -6.39 -6.44
C LEU A 323 20.43 -7.53 -6.11
N THR A 324 20.89 -8.77 -6.20
CA THR A 324 20.05 -9.95 -5.99
C THR A 324 20.37 -10.59 -4.63
N ILE A 325 19.35 -10.75 -3.82
CA ILE A 325 19.36 -11.64 -2.64
C ILE A 325 18.52 -12.85 -2.99
N TYR A 326 19.10 -14.04 -2.87
CA TYR A 326 18.38 -15.27 -3.15
C TYR A 326 17.24 -15.47 -2.15
N PRO A 327 16.11 -16.07 -2.56
CA PRO A 327 15.08 -16.44 -1.61
C PRO A 327 15.68 -17.20 -0.44
N THR A 328 15.54 -16.64 0.77
CA THR A 328 16.22 -17.11 1.96
C THR A 328 15.20 -17.48 3.05
N VAL A 329 15.35 -18.64 3.65
CA VAL A 329 14.53 -19.10 4.79
C VAL A 329 15.41 -19.27 6.01
N LEU A 330 15.01 -18.65 7.12
CA LEU A 330 15.69 -18.69 8.41
C LEU A 330 14.80 -19.37 9.45
N VAL A 331 15.40 -20.19 10.31
CA VAL A 331 14.77 -20.74 11.52
C VAL A 331 15.63 -20.40 12.73
N ASP A 332 15.12 -20.68 13.93
CA ASP A 332 15.81 -20.41 15.20
C ASP A 332 16.24 -18.95 15.37
N VAL A 333 15.47 -18.01 14.77
CA VAL A 333 15.76 -16.58 14.79
C VAL A 333 15.44 -16.02 16.17
N PRO A 334 16.41 -15.39 16.88
CA PRO A 334 16.11 -14.72 18.15
C PRO A 334 15.06 -13.62 17.97
N LEU A 335 14.03 -13.59 18.82
CA LEU A 335 12.90 -12.64 18.71
C LEU A 335 13.36 -11.18 18.87
N ASP A 336 14.49 -10.94 19.50
CA ASP A 336 15.11 -9.62 19.65
C ASP A 336 16.16 -9.29 18.57
N ALA A 337 16.35 -10.15 17.55
CA ALA A 337 17.18 -9.87 16.39
C ALA A 337 16.58 -8.71 15.57
N ARG A 338 17.44 -7.95 14.88
CA ARG A 338 16.98 -6.81 14.06
C ARG A 338 15.94 -7.19 13.03
N ILE A 339 16.12 -8.36 12.39
CA ILE A 339 15.15 -8.89 11.41
C ILE A 339 13.76 -9.11 12.01
N MET A 340 13.63 -9.32 13.33
CA MET A 340 12.35 -9.49 14.03
C MET A 340 11.75 -8.17 14.55
N ARG A 341 12.51 -7.06 14.56
CA ARG A 341 12.06 -5.76 15.04
C ARG A 341 11.79 -4.76 13.92
N GLU A 342 12.54 -4.87 12.84
CA GLU A 342 12.44 -3.99 11.67
C GLU A 342 11.72 -4.72 10.53
N GLU A 343 10.91 -4.02 9.74
CA GLU A 343 10.30 -4.58 8.52
C GLU A 343 11.41 -5.02 7.56
N ILE A 344 11.35 -6.27 7.11
CA ILE A 344 12.43 -6.87 6.31
C ILE A 344 12.52 -6.21 4.93
N PHE A 345 11.39 -6.10 4.24
CA PHE A 345 11.29 -5.51 2.91
C PHE A 345 12.36 -6.04 1.95
N GLY A 346 12.46 -7.38 1.88
CA GLY A 346 13.46 -8.13 1.11
C GLY A 346 13.14 -9.64 1.12
N PRO A 347 13.77 -10.48 0.29
CA PRO A 347 13.37 -11.87 0.06
C PRO A 347 13.91 -12.84 1.15
N VAL A 348 13.58 -12.57 2.41
CA VAL A 348 14.00 -13.37 3.56
C VAL A 348 12.78 -13.72 4.42
N LEU A 349 12.52 -14.98 4.65
CA LEU A 349 11.42 -15.51 5.46
C LEU A 349 11.94 -16.13 6.77
N PRO A 350 11.81 -15.43 7.90
CA PRO A 350 11.90 -16.11 9.22
C PRO A 350 10.70 -17.01 9.44
N VAL A 351 10.95 -18.27 9.78
CA VAL A 351 9.92 -19.24 10.22
C VAL A 351 10.18 -19.54 11.69
N LEU A 352 9.19 -19.26 12.52
CA LEU A 352 9.25 -19.31 13.98
C LEU A 352 8.38 -20.44 14.49
N ALA A 353 8.90 -21.20 15.43
CA ALA A 353 8.16 -22.24 16.13
C ALA A 353 7.34 -21.63 17.25
N TYR A 354 6.11 -22.14 17.48
CA TYR A 354 5.34 -21.83 18.67
C TYR A 354 4.63 -23.08 19.20
N ASP A 355 4.44 -23.14 20.52
CA ASP A 355 3.65 -24.16 21.22
C ASP A 355 2.42 -23.53 21.88
N ASP A 356 2.47 -22.22 22.16
CA ASP A 356 1.39 -21.44 22.74
C ASP A 356 1.10 -20.20 21.88
N LEU A 357 -0.18 -19.98 21.56
CA LEU A 357 -0.63 -18.82 20.80
C LEU A 357 -0.35 -17.51 21.54
N GLU A 358 -0.26 -17.49 22.85
CA GLU A 358 0.07 -16.31 23.64
C GLU A 358 1.43 -15.74 23.26
N GLN A 359 2.45 -16.60 23.07
CA GLN A 359 3.76 -16.19 22.59
C GLN A 359 3.70 -15.45 21.25
N VAL A 360 2.84 -15.91 20.35
CA VAL A 360 2.66 -15.28 19.02
C VAL A 360 2.01 -13.92 19.17
N THR A 361 0.93 -13.83 19.94
CA THR A 361 0.16 -12.59 20.12
C THR A 361 0.95 -11.53 20.88
N GLU A 362 1.72 -11.91 21.87
CA GLU A 362 2.66 -11.01 22.58
C GLU A 362 3.73 -10.44 21.63
N GLN A 363 4.32 -11.27 20.77
CA GLN A 363 5.30 -10.79 19.81
C GLN A 363 4.70 -9.86 18.76
N VAL A 364 3.47 -10.15 18.30
CA VAL A 364 2.73 -9.27 17.37
C VAL A 364 2.49 -7.91 18.03
N ASP A 365 2.05 -7.89 19.29
CA ASP A 365 1.81 -6.64 20.02
C ASP A 365 3.11 -5.86 20.27
N ALA A 366 4.20 -6.55 20.63
CA ALA A 366 5.52 -5.94 20.83
C ALA A 366 6.08 -5.29 19.55
N ASN A 367 5.78 -5.84 18.38
CA ASN A 367 6.14 -5.29 17.07
C ASN A 367 5.22 -4.14 16.61
N GLY A 368 4.16 -3.85 17.36
CA GLY A 368 3.12 -2.89 17.00
C GLY A 368 2.09 -3.48 16.04
N LYS A 369 1.16 -2.63 15.59
CA LYS A 369 0.05 -3.04 14.74
C LYS A 369 0.49 -3.09 13.28
N PRO A 370 0.65 -4.28 12.68
CA PRO A 370 1.10 -4.40 11.28
C PRO A 370 0.01 -3.95 10.30
N LEU A 371 0.40 -3.66 9.05
CA LEU A 371 -0.54 -3.31 8.00
C LEU A 371 -1.46 -4.48 7.63
N ALA A 372 -0.93 -5.70 7.61
CA ALA A 372 -1.68 -6.92 7.33
C ALA A 372 -1.34 -8.04 8.32
N MET A 373 -2.28 -8.98 8.46
CA MET A 373 -2.12 -10.22 9.19
C MET A 373 -2.77 -11.37 8.42
N TYR A 374 -2.16 -12.54 8.45
CA TYR A 374 -2.63 -13.73 7.75
C TYR A 374 -2.81 -14.88 8.75
N ILE A 375 -3.99 -15.48 8.76
CA ILE A 375 -4.35 -16.58 9.66
C ILE A 375 -4.70 -17.80 8.82
N PHE A 376 -4.04 -18.93 9.07
CA PHE A 376 -4.32 -20.20 8.39
C PHE A 376 -4.90 -21.18 9.38
N SER A 377 -6.22 -21.37 9.36
CA SER A 377 -6.94 -22.23 10.30
C SER A 377 -8.31 -22.60 9.78
N ASP A 378 -8.74 -23.85 10.01
CA ASP A 378 -10.11 -24.33 9.81
C ASP A 378 -10.93 -24.27 11.12
N GLN A 379 -10.31 -23.80 12.21
CA GLN A 379 -10.94 -23.73 13.53
C GLN A 379 -11.37 -22.30 13.85
N GLN A 380 -12.67 -22.03 13.88
CA GLN A 380 -13.21 -20.70 14.15
C GLN A 380 -12.73 -20.15 15.50
N ALA A 381 -12.65 -20.99 16.55
CA ALA A 381 -12.17 -20.57 17.85
C ALA A 381 -10.72 -20.03 17.83
N PHE A 382 -9.85 -20.63 17.03
CA PHE A 382 -8.48 -20.15 16.84
C PHE A 382 -8.46 -18.79 16.13
N ILE A 383 -9.28 -18.64 15.07
CA ILE A 383 -9.40 -17.40 14.32
C ILE A 383 -9.89 -16.29 15.26
N ASP A 384 -10.97 -16.54 16.01
CA ASP A 384 -11.57 -15.58 16.94
C ASP A 384 -10.58 -15.17 18.03
N GLU A 385 -9.79 -16.10 18.56
CA GLU A 385 -8.77 -15.83 19.58
C GLU A 385 -7.67 -14.93 19.05
N VAL A 386 -7.13 -15.19 17.83
CA VAL A 386 -6.13 -14.32 17.19
C VAL A 386 -6.71 -12.93 16.96
N LEU A 387 -7.91 -12.84 16.42
CA LEU A 387 -8.57 -11.55 16.15
C LEU A 387 -8.83 -10.74 17.42
N LEU A 388 -9.17 -11.43 18.53
CA LEU A 388 -9.42 -10.78 19.82
C LEU A 388 -8.14 -10.24 20.46
N LYS A 389 -7.04 -11.01 20.36
CA LYS A 389 -5.77 -10.69 21.05
C LYS A 389 -4.83 -9.78 20.26
N THR A 390 -5.13 -9.52 18.98
CA THR A 390 -4.23 -8.75 18.10
C THR A 390 -4.95 -7.60 17.41
N SER A 391 -4.19 -6.68 16.82
CA SER A 391 -4.72 -5.58 15.99
C SER A 391 -3.84 -5.37 14.77
N SER A 392 -4.46 -5.11 13.62
CA SER A 392 -3.76 -4.83 12.35
C SER A 392 -4.58 -3.90 11.46
N GLY A 393 -4.01 -3.43 10.37
CA GLY A 393 -4.75 -2.69 9.34
C GLY A 393 -5.84 -3.54 8.70
N GLY A 394 -5.51 -4.76 8.27
CA GLY A 394 -6.43 -5.75 7.72
C GLY A 394 -6.01 -7.17 8.03
N VAL A 395 -6.96 -8.12 7.89
CA VAL A 395 -6.73 -9.55 8.10
C VAL A 395 -7.26 -10.33 6.91
N THR A 396 -6.52 -11.36 6.50
CA THR A 396 -7.03 -12.37 5.58
C THR A 396 -6.89 -13.74 6.23
N VAL A 397 -7.97 -14.52 6.23
CA VAL A 397 -8.00 -15.90 6.73
C VAL A 397 -7.91 -16.86 5.56
N ASN A 398 -7.06 -17.89 5.69
CA ASN A 398 -6.85 -18.98 4.73
C ASN A 398 -6.43 -18.51 3.31
N HIS A 399 -5.93 -17.29 3.20
CA HIS A 399 -5.35 -16.73 1.98
C HIS A 399 -4.41 -15.58 2.34
N VAL A 400 -3.83 -14.93 1.32
CA VAL A 400 -3.04 -13.70 1.44
C VAL A 400 -3.63 -12.61 0.54
N PHE A 401 -3.49 -11.34 0.94
CA PHE A 401 -3.88 -10.14 0.18
C PHE A 401 -5.38 -9.93 -0.07
N MET A 402 -6.28 -10.87 0.25
CA MET A 402 -7.70 -10.76 -0.12
C MET A 402 -8.38 -9.52 0.46
N HIS A 403 -8.01 -9.09 1.68
CA HIS A 403 -8.52 -7.86 2.28
C HIS A 403 -8.10 -6.58 1.52
N TYR A 404 -7.02 -6.64 0.73
CA TYR A 404 -6.57 -5.57 -0.15
C TYR A 404 -7.23 -5.66 -1.53
N LEU A 405 -7.42 -6.88 -2.05
CA LEU A 405 -7.98 -7.11 -3.38
C LEU A 405 -9.51 -6.95 -3.43
N GLU A 406 -10.21 -7.02 -2.28
CA GLU A 406 -11.65 -6.80 -2.19
C GLU A 406 -11.96 -5.29 -2.19
N PRO A 407 -12.48 -4.71 -3.29
CA PRO A 407 -12.62 -3.27 -3.45
C PRO A 407 -13.66 -2.62 -2.52
N ASN A 408 -14.51 -3.41 -1.87
CA ASN A 408 -15.49 -2.93 -0.91
C ASN A 408 -14.95 -2.89 0.53
N LEU A 409 -13.76 -3.44 0.78
CA LEU A 409 -13.09 -3.33 2.07
C LEU A 409 -12.20 -2.09 2.14
N PRO A 410 -12.26 -1.32 3.23
CA PRO A 410 -11.36 -0.19 3.43
C PRO A 410 -9.94 -0.71 3.68
N PHE A 411 -8.96 -0.20 2.93
CA PHE A 411 -7.57 -0.55 3.08
C PHE A 411 -6.78 0.56 3.80
N GLY A 412 -5.90 0.20 4.72
CA GLY A 412 -4.98 1.09 5.41
C GLY A 412 -4.49 0.57 6.75
N GLY A 413 -3.46 1.22 7.29
CA GLY A 413 -2.79 0.82 8.52
C GLY A 413 -3.41 1.40 9.81
N VAL A 414 -2.82 1.04 10.95
CA VAL A 414 -3.18 1.53 12.28
C VAL A 414 -1.92 1.92 13.05
N ASN A 415 -1.85 3.15 13.57
CA ASN A 415 -0.71 3.68 14.32
C ASN A 415 0.63 3.55 13.55
N GLY A 416 1.49 2.58 13.92
CA GLY A 416 2.80 2.38 13.29
C GLY A 416 2.74 1.95 11.83
N SER A 417 1.65 1.32 11.39
CA SER A 417 1.42 0.90 10.00
C SER A 417 0.65 1.91 9.16
N GLY A 418 0.12 2.98 9.76
CA GLY A 418 -0.55 4.04 9.00
C GLY A 418 -1.72 4.68 9.73
N MET A 419 -2.40 5.59 9.01
CA MET A 419 -3.66 6.23 9.40
C MET A 419 -4.44 6.65 8.17
N GLY A 420 -5.76 6.66 8.29
CA GLY A 420 -6.67 6.79 7.15
C GLY A 420 -6.97 5.42 6.51
N ARG A 421 -7.89 5.44 5.58
CA ARG A 421 -8.31 4.25 4.78
C ARG A 421 -8.60 4.69 3.37
N TYR A 422 -8.21 3.89 2.37
CA TYR A 422 -8.56 4.18 1.00
C TYR A 422 -8.98 2.89 0.25
N HIS A 423 -9.06 2.88 -1.04
CA HIS A 423 -9.73 1.99 -1.96
C HIS A 423 -11.24 2.19 -2.02
N GLY A 424 -11.76 2.18 -3.24
CA GLY A 424 -13.18 2.26 -3.54
C GLY A 424 -13.90 3.41 -2.81
N HIS A 425 -15.06 3.10 -2.24
CA HIS A 425 -15.87 4.09 -1.51
C HIS A 425 -15.17 4.64 -0.26
N ALA A 426 -14.39 3.82 0.44
CA ALA A 426 -13.63 4.29 1.61
C ALA A 426 -12.62 5.38 1.23
N GLY A 427 -11.94 5.23 0.08
CA GLY A 427 -11.04 6.24 -0.45
C GLY A 427 -11.76 7.53 -0.84
N PHE A 428 -12.93 7.43 -1.46
CA PHE A 428 -13.76 8.60 -1.76
C PHE A 428 -14.15 9.38 -0.48
N ILE A 429 -14.54 8.67 0.59
CA ILE A 429 -14.87 9.28 1.88
C ILE A 429 -13.63 9.92 2.52
N GLU A 430 -12.51 9.22 2.55
CA GLU A 430 -11.25 9.70 3.14
C GLU A 430 -10.76 10.99 2.47
N LEU A 431 -10.88 11.07 1.17
CA LEU A 431 -10.48 12.23 0.37
C LEU A 431 -11.57 13.32 0.27
N SER A 432 -12.67 13.14 1.00
CA SER A 432 -13.77 14.11 1.10
C SER A 432 -13.83 14.77 2.47
N ASN A 433 -14.44 15.94 2.54
CA ASN A 433 -14.95 16.51 3.77
C ASN A 433 -16.39 16.03 3.97
N SER A 434 -16.62 15.25 5.02
CA SER A 434 -17.96 14.74 5.40
C SER A 434 -18.75 15.85 6.11
N ARG A 435 -19.48 16.64 5.35
CA ARG A 435 -20.22 17.79 5.86
C ARG A 435 -21.58 17.37 6.41
N SER A 436 -21.74 17.47 7.72
CA SER A 436 -23.03 17.23 8.38
C SER A 436 -24.00 18.37 8.09
N THR A 437 -25.21 18.04 7.63
CA THR A 437 -26.25 19.03 7.33
C THR A 437 -27.52 18.70 8.11
N PHE A 438 -28.05 19.71 8.77
CA PHE A 438 -29.32 19.66 9.49
C PHE A 438 -30.24 20.75 8.92
N ILE A 439 -31.44 20.40 8.47
CA ILE A 439 -32.42 21.34 7.97
C ILE A 439 -33.64 21.29 8.89
N GLN A 440 -33.90 22.42 9.57
CA GLN A 440 -35.04 22.55 10.46
C GLN A 440 -36.30 22.90 9.68
N GLY A 441 -37.29 22.03 9.80
CA GLY A 441 -38.64 22.23 9.26
C GLY A 441 -38.65 22.56 7.77
N GLY A 442 -38.89 21.60 6.90
CA GLY A 442 -39.02 21.87 5.47
C GLY A 442 -38.96 20.61 4.62
N THR A 443 -39.83 20.51 3.66
CA THR A 443 -39.67 19.62 2.50
C THR A 443 -38.67 20.29 1.57
N VAL A 444 -37.45 19.71 1.50
CA VAL A 444 -36.55 20.04 0.36
C VAL A 444 -37.20 19.42 -0.87
N THR A 445 -37.77 20.26 -1.73
CA THR A 445 -38.16 19.82 -3.05
C THR A 445 -36.89 19.60 -3.88
N ASN A 446 -36.76 18.41 -4.47
CA ASN A 446 -35.70 18.04 -5.41
C ASN A 446 -35.68 18.92 -6.66
#